data_22ab55a51cc06c6d118ca61974ea60a5
#
_entry.id   22ab55a51cc06c6d118ca61974ea60a5
#
_cell.length_a   1.000
_cell.length_b   1.000
_cell.length_c   1.000
_cell.angle_alpha   90.00
_cell.angle_beta   90.00
_cell.angle_gamma   90.00
#
_symmetry.space_group_name_H-M   'P 1'
#
loop_
_entity.id
_entity.type
_entity.pdbx_description
1 polymer ?
#
loop_
_entity_poly.entity_id
_entity_poly.type
_entity_poly.pdbx_seq_one_letter_code
_entity_poly.pdbx_strand_id
1 'polypeptide(L)'
;GKWTTPKPIFADNWKIEGCPVNGPRIDAIGNSMAVAWFTSPDKNAQVNIVFSKDGGATFNSPLRIDEGKGIGRVDVVMLDENTAVVSWMEGSVIKAVKAYNNGKKEPSFIVAASAESRSSGFPQMTKSGSNLFFAWTDDKTKTIKIASFSL
;
A
#
# COMPACT_ATOMS: atom_id res chain seq x y z
N GLY A 1 2.90 -7.14 -27.94
CA GLY A 1 1.83 -7.05 -26.96
C GLY A 1 0.83 -5.96 -27.33
N LYS A 2 -0.38 -6.06 -26.80
CA LYS A 2 -1.41 -5.03 -26.99
C LYS A 2 -1.85 -4.54 -25.62
N TRP A 3 -2.02 -3.22 -25.47
CA TRP A 3 -2.62 -2.62 -24.29
C TRP A 3 -4.16 -2.75 -24.36
N THR A 4 -4.77 -3.02 -23.20
CA THR A 4 -6.23 -2.88 -23.06
C THR A 4 -6.59 -1.39 -22.91
N THR A 5 -7.85 -1.06 -23.17
CA THR A 5 -8.34 0.28 -22.84
C THR A 5 -8.29 0.50 -21.33
N PRO A 6 -7.71 1.63 -20.86
CA PRO A 6 -7.71 1.96 -19.45
C PRO A 6 -9.14 2.04 -18.88
N LYS A 7 -9.33 1.50 -17.68
CA LYS A 7 -10.61 1.56 -16.96
C LYS A 7 -10.40 1.93 -15.49
N PRO A 8 -11.33 2.63 -14.84
CA PRO A 8 -11.27 2.85 -13.41
C PRO A 8 -11.48 1.52 -12.67
N ILE A 9 -10.74 1.29 -11.58
CA ILE A 9 -10.95 0.15 -10.67
C ILE A 9 -11.91 0.52 -9.54
N PHE A 10 -11.90 1.79 -9.14
CA PHE A 10 -12.80 2.35 -8.14
C PHE A 10 -12.87 3.87 -8.28
N ALA A 11 -14.06 4.45 -8.06
CA ALA A 11 -14.28 5.89 -8.06
C ALA A 11 -14.44 6.37 -6.61
N ASP A 12 -13.38 6.90 -6.04
CA ASP A 12 -13.36 7.43 -4.65
C ASP A 12 -13.69 8.92 -4.57
N ASN A 13 -13.94 9.56 -5.72
CA ASN A 13 -14.32 10.97 -5.87
C ASN A 13 -13.32 11.97 -5.25
N TRP A 14 -12.09 11.56 -5.06
CA TRP A 14 -11.06 12.44 -4.52
C TRP A 14 -10.50 13.36 -5.61
N LYS A 15 -10.70 14.66 -5.41
CA LYS A 15 -10.05 15.69 -6.20
C LYS A 15 -8.73 16.09 -5.55
N ILE A 16 -7.61 15.75 -6.17
CA ILE A 16 -6.28 16.11 -5.67
C ILE A 16 -6.05 17.60 -5.88
N GLU A 17 -5.81 18.32 -4.79
CA GLU A 17 -5.41 19.74 -4.81
C GLU A 17 -3.91 19.83 -4.50
N GLY A 18 -3.05 19.53 -5.47
CA GLY A 18 -1.60 19.61 -5.30
C GLY A 18 -0.82 18.53 -6.04
N CYS A 19 0.44 18.35 -5.67
CA CYS A 19 1.32 17.38 -6.30
C CYS A 19 0.97 15.95 -5.88
N PRO A 20 0.64 15.03 -6.81
CA PRO A 20 0.22 13.66 -6.49
C PRO A 20 1.44 12.79 -6.15
N VAL A 21 1.97 12.96 -4.95
CA VAL A 21 3.10 12.13 -4.46
C VAL A 21 2.68 10.73 -3.98
N ASN A 22 1.37 10.47 -3.85
CA ASN A 22 0.79 9.24 -3.34
C ASN A 22 0.12 8.46 -4.49
N GLY A 23 0.88 7.97 -5.44
CA GLY A 23 0.37 7.09 -6.50
C GLY A 23 -0.08 5.72 -5.96
N PRO A 24 -0.94 5.00 -6.72
CA PRO A 24 -1.29 3.62 -6.41
C PRO A 24 -0.08 2.69 -6.56
N ARG A 25 -0.15 1.56 -5.86
CA ARG A 25 0.79 0.45 -5.97
C ARG A 25 0.06 -0.82 -6.37
N ILE A 26 0.72 -1.65 -7.13
CA ILE A 26 0.16 -2.90 -7.65
C ILE A 26 1.22 -4.00 -7.58
N ASP A 27 0.78 -5.19 -7.19
CA ASP A 27 1.57 -6.42 -7.28
C ASP A 27 0.67 -7.58 -7.70
N ALA A 28 1.24 -8.63 -8.30
CA ALA A 28 0.49 -9.73 -8.86
C ALA A 28 1.23 -11.07 -8.76
N ILE A 29 0.47 -12.15 -8.59
CA ILE A 29 0.89 -13.55 -8.68
C ILE A 29 -0.09 -14.30 -9.58
N GLY A 30 0.40 -14.81 -10.72
CA GLY A 30 -0.47 -15.44 -11.71
C GLY A 30 -1.54 -14.48 -12.23
N ASN A 31 -2.81 -14.86 -12.11
CA ASN A 31 -3.96 -14.02 -12.46
C ASN A 31 -4.51 -13.21 -11.28
N SER A 32 -3.96 -13.41 -10.09
CA SER A 32 -4.36 -12.66 -8.89
C SER A 32 -3.50 -11.41 -8.76
N MET A 33 -4.12 -10.29 -8.39
CA MET A 33 -3.41 -9.05 -8.12
C MET A 33 -4.07 -8.27 -6.99
N ALA A 34 -3.28 -7.40 -6.36
CA ALA A 34 -3.73 -6.44 -5.38
C ALA A 34 -3.33 -5.03 -5.82
N VAL A 35 -4.23 -4.07 -5.63
CA VAL A 35 -3.95 -2.64 -5.84
C VAL A 35 -4.24 -1.90 -4.56
N ALA A 36 -3.25 -1.17 -4.04
CA ALA A 36 -3.40 -0.34 -2.86
C ALA A 36 -3.15 1.13 -3.21
N TRP A 37 -3.93 2.04 -2.60
CA TRP A 37 -3.79 3.47 -2.84
C TRP A 37 -4.20 4.29 -1.64
N PHE A 38 -3.68 5.50 -1.62
CA PHE A 38 -4.11 6.57 -0.71
C PHE A 38 -5.16 7.43 -1.38
N THR A 39 -6.18 7.82 -0.63
CA THR A 39 -7.21 8.76 -1.07
C THR A 39 -7.62 9.66 0.10
N SER A 40 -8.21 10.81 -0.19
CA SER A 40 -8.69 11.74 0.85
C SER A 40 -9.95 12.48 0.40
N PRO A 41 -11.04 11.75 0.09
CA PRO A 41 -12.32 12.40 -0.21
C PRO A 41 -12.79 13.19 1.00
N ASP A 42 -13.30 14.40 0.77
CA ASP A 42 -13.81 15.30 1.82
C ASP A 42 -12.85 15.48 3.02
N LYS A 43 -11.54 15.50 2.74
CA LYS A 43 -10.45 15.58 3.73
C LYS A 43 -10.38 14.37 4.69
N ASN A 44 -11.02 13.27 4.36
CA ASN A 44 -10.98 12.03 5.11
C ASN A 44 -9.90 11.11 4.52
N ALA A 45 -8.68 11.23 5.02
CA ALA A 45 -7.54 10.44 4.57
C ALA A 45 -7.75 8.94 4.82
N GLN A 46 -7.50 8.14 3.79
CA GLN A 46 -7.69 6.67 3.82
C GLN A 46 -6.62 5.98 2.99
N VAL A 47 -6.29 4.76 3.40
CA VAL A 47 -5.53 3.81 2.58
C VAL A 47 -6.42 2.60 2.31
N ASN A 48 -6.61 2.29 1.05
CA ASN A 48 -7.49 1.22 0.62
C ASN A 48 -6.72 0.17 -0.21
N ILE A 49 -7.24 -1.06 -0.22
CA ILE A 49 -6.79 -2.15 -1.08
C ILE A 49 -7.99 -2.80 -1.76
N VAL A 50 -7.80 -3.24 -3.00
CA VAL A 50 -8.69 -4.14 -3.73
C VAL A 50 -7.92 -5.33 -4.27
N PHE A 51 -8.62 -6.44 -4.50
CA PHE A 51 -8.07 -7.63 -5.13
C PHE A 51 -8.82 -7.98 -6.41
N SER A 52 -8.09 -8.55 -7.36
CA SER A 52 -8.62 -9.21 -8.56
C SER A 52 -8.12 -10.65 -8.60
N LYS A 53 -8.90 -11.54 -9.19
CA LYS A 53 -8.55 -12.96 -9.45
C LYS A 53 -8.62 -13.35 -10.93
N ASP A 54 -8.89 -12.40 -11.79
CA ASP A 54 -9.16 -12.58 -13.21
C ASP A 54 -8.27 -11.70 -14.10
N GLY A 55 -7.04 -11.46 -13.69
CA GLY A 55 -6.09 -10.64 -14.44
C GLY A 55 -6.47 -9.17 -14.49
N GLY A 56 -7.21 -8.66 -13.49
CA GLY A 56 -7.67 -7.28 -13.43
C GLY A 56 -8.96 -7.02 -14.22
N ALA A 57 -9.67 -8.06 -14.68
CA ALA A 57 -10.96 -7.87 -15.34
C ALA A 57 -12.01 -7.33 -14.37
N THR A 58 -12.04 -7.85 -13.15
CA THR A 58 -12.90 -7.35 -12.06
C THR A 58 -12.11 -7.19 -10.74
N PHE A 59 -12.63 -6.36 -9.84
CA PHE A 59 -12.08 -6.14 -8.50
C PHE A 59 -13.19 -6.24 -7.46
N ASN A 60 -12.83 -6.72 -6.26
CA ASN A 60 -13.72 -6.71 -5.11
C ASN A 60 -13.94 -5.28 -4.57
N SER A 61 -14.83 -5.13 -3.57
CA SER A 61 -15.03 -3.86 -2.88
C SER A 61 -13.77 -3.45 -2.12
N PRO A 62 -13.45 -2.14 -2.06
CA PRO A 62 -12.30 -1.65 -1.31
C PRO A 62 -12.38 -2.01 0.17
N LEU A 63 -11.25 -2.47 0.70
CA LEU A 63 -11.02 -2.66 2.13
C LEU A 63 -10.15 -1.52 2.64
N ARG A 64 -10.65 -0.74 3.59
CA ARG A 64 -9.86 0.28 4.28
C ARG A 64 -8.86 -0.38 5.25
N ILE A 65 -7.59 0.00 5.18
CA ILE A 65 -6.53 -0.62 5.96
C ILE A 65 -5.90 0.30 7.02
N ASP A 66 -5.88 1.62 6.81
CA ASP A 66 -5.38 2.58 7.79
C ASP A 66 -6.27 2.67 9.05
N GLU A 67 -5.77 3.33 10.09
CA GLU A 67 -6.45 3.52 11.38
C GLU A 67 -6.90 4.97 11.60
N GLY A 68 -6.94 5.78 10.54
CA GLY A 68 -7.55 7.12 10.54
C GLY A 68 -6.56 8.29 10.49
N LYS A 69 -5.25 8.02 10.50
CA LYS A 69 -4.19 9.04 10.38
C LYS A 69 -3.22 8.75 9.24
N GLY A 70 -3.67 8.01 8.23
CA GLY A 70 -2.87 7.68 7.05
C GLY A 70 -2.44 8.95 6.31
N ILE A 71 -1.16 9.03 5.95
CA ILE A 71 -0.60 10.10 5.12
C ILE A 71 -0.19 9.58 3.73
N GLY A 72 -0.48 8.32 3.44
CA GLY A 72 -0.18 7.67 2.17
C GLY A 72 1.18 6.97 2.16
N ARG A 73 1.92 7.12 1.05
CA ARG A 73 3.22 6.45 0.81
C ARG A 73 3.07 4.94 0.87
N VAL A 74 2.07 4.48 0.15
CA VAL A 74 1.62 3.09 0.14
C VAL A 74 2.57 2.22 -0.66
N ASP A 75 2.77 0.98 -0.22
CA ASP A 75 3.34 -0.09 -1.03
C ASP A 75 2.58 -1.39 -0.80
N VAL A 76 2.64 -2.35 -1.73
CA VAL A 76 1.93 -3.62 -1.67
C VAL A 76 2.75 -4.75 -2.23
N VAL A 77 2.72 -5.91 -1.57
CA VAL A 77 3.33 -7.16 -2.03
C VAL A 77 2.36 -8.31 -1.80
N MET A 78 2.13 -9.10 -2.85
CA MET A 78 1.36 -10.34 -2.76
C MET A 78 2.20 -11.44 -2.10
N LEU A 79 1.66 -12.09 -1.08
CA LEU A 79 2.27 -13.26 -0.45
C LEU A 79 1.91 -14.55 -1.18
N ASP A 80 0.67 -14.64 -1.59
CA ASP A 80 0.06 -15.70 -2.38
C ASP A 80 -1.13 -15.13 -3.19
N GLU A 81 -1.88 -15.97 -3.89
CA GLU A 81 -3.01 -15.55 -4.71
C GLU A 81 -4.18 -14.89 -3.94
N ASN A 82 -4.21 -15.00 -2.61
CA ASN A 82 -5.32 -14.54 -1.78
C ASN A 82 -4.92 -13.50 -0.74
N THR A 83 -3.62 -13.31 -0.55
CA THR A 83 -3.06 -12.57 0.58
C THR A 83 -2.05 -11.55 0.10
N ALA A 84 -2.17 -10.33 0.56
CA ALA A 84 -1.18 -9.27 0.35
C ALA A 84 -0.76 -8.63 1.68
N VAL A 85 0.45 -8.11 1.74
CA VAL A 85 0.88 -7.15 2.75
C VAL A 85 0.85 -5.77 2.13
N VAL A 86 0.26 -4.83 2.85
CA VAL A 86 0.28 -3.41 2.48
C VAL A 86 1.03 -2.65 3.55
N SER A 87 1.93 -1.78 3.15
CA SER A 87 2.58 -0.81 4.03
C SER A 87 2.13 0.61 3.72
N TRP A 88 2.09 1.45 4.73
CA TRP A 88 1.76 2.88 4.60
C TRP A 88 2.41 3.68 5.71
N MET A 89 2.40 4.99 5.55
CA MET A 89 2.75 5.89 6.65
C MET A 89 1.49 6.37 7.36
N GLU A 90 1.52 6.30 8.68
CA GLU A 90 0.48 6.81 9.56
C GLU A 90 1.12 7.67 10.66
N GLY A 91 0.90 8.99 10.57
CA GLY A 91 1.67 9.92 11.36
C GLY A 91 3.18 9.73 11.14
N SER A 92 3.92 9.60 12.23
CA SER A 92 5.38 9.45 12.21
C SER A 92 5.87 7.99 12.23
N VAL A 93 5.03 7.03 11.81
CA VAL A 93 5.40 5.60 11.76
C VAL A 93 5.10 4.98 10.41
N ILE A 94 5.92 4.02 10.03
CA ILE A 94 5.66 3.09 8.94
C ILE A 94 4.91 1.90 9.55
N LYS A 95 3.70 1.65 9.06
CA LYS A 95 2.88 0.49 9.45
C LYS A 95 2.76 -0.48 8.30
N ALA A 96 2.45 -1.72 8.62
CA ALA A 96 2.06 -2.72 7.65
C ALA A 96 0.93 -3.62 8.19
N VAL A 97 0.17 -4.21 7.26
CA VAL A 97 -0.93 -5.10 7.59
C VAL A 97 -1.04 -6.21 6.55
N LYS A 98 -1.39 -7.41 7.00
CA LYS A 98 -1.77 -8.50 6.11
C LYS A 98 -3.27 -8.40 5.82
N ALA A 99 -3.62 -8.33 4.54
CA ALA A 99 -4.99 -8.22 4.04
C ALA A 99 -5.32 -9.39 3.11
N TYR A 100 -6.59 -9.80 3.09
CA TYR A 100 -7.08 -10.95 2.36
C TYR A 100 -8.14 -10.56 1.34
N ASN A 101 -8.20 -11.28 0.23
CA ASN A 101 -9.17 -11.04 -0.84
C ASN A 101 -10.65 -11.24 -0.42
N ASN A 102 -10.89 -11.85 0.74
CA ASN A 102 -12.23 -12.00 1.33
C ASN A 102 -12.70 -10.78 2.13
N GLY A 103 -11.98 -9.66 2.07
CA GLY A 103 -12.32 -8.41 2.76
C GLY A 103 -11.92 -8.38 4.24
N LYS A 104 -11.10 -9.32 4.71
CA LYS A 104 -10.56 -9.33 6.09
C LYS A 104 -9.13 -8.81 6.11
N LYS A 105 -8.70 -8.35 7.29
CA LYS A 105 -7.31 -7.98 7.57
C LYS A 105 -6.93 -8.39 8.99
N GLU A 106 -5.64 -8.56 9.22
CA GLU A 106 -5.06 -8.76 10.56
C GLU A 106 -4.90 -7.41 11.28
N PRO A 107 -4.55 -7.40 12.57
CA PRO A 107 -4.05 -6.20 13.23
C PRO A 107 -2.81 -5.65 12.53
N SER A 108 -2.70 -4.33 12.41
CA SER A 108 -1.50 -3.70 11.86
C SER A 108 -0.31 -3.83 12.82
N PHE A 109 0.89 -3.79 12.27
CA PHE A 109 2.13 -3.75 13.04
C PHE A 109 3.01 -2.58 12.59
N ILE A 110 3.84 -2.08 13.51
CA ILE A 110 4.79 -1.01 13.25
C ILE A 110 6.06 -1.63 12.67
N VAL A 111 6.47 -1.16 11.50
CA VAL A 111 7.74 -1.52 10.85
C VAL A 111 8.87 -0.67 11.42
N ALA A 112 8.66 0.64 11.47
CA ALA A 112 9.66 1.58 11.97
C ALA A 112 9.05 2.94 12.35
N ALA A 113 9.74 3.67 13.22
CA ALA A 113 9.53 5.10 13.35
C ALA A 113 10.12 5.85 12.14
N SER A 114 9.48 6.91 11.72
CA SER A 114 9.90 7.78 10.64
C SER A 114 9.52 9.23 10.98
N ALA A 115 9.64 10.17 10.06
CA ALA A 115 9.14 11.52 10.21
C ALA A 115 8.02 11.78 9.21
N GLU A 116 7.08 12.64 9.57
CA GLU A 116 5.96 13.05 8.67
C GLU A 116 6.43 13.94 7.51
N SER A 117 7.69 14.37 7.52
CA SER A 117 8.25 15.27 6.51
C SER A 117 8.17 14.66 5.10
N ARG A 118 8.09 15.52 4.08
CA ARG A 118 8.08 15.06 2.68
C ARG A 118 9.38 14.38 2.24
N SER A 119 10.49 14.64 2.94
CA SER A 119 11.81 14.06 2.69
C SER A 119 12.03 12.71 3.36
N SER A 120 11.14 12.30 4.25
CA SER A 120 11.23 11.05 5.03
C SER A 120 10.23 10.00 4.58
N GLY A 121 10.55 8.74 4.84
CA GLY A 121 9.64 7.63 4.56
C GLY A 121 9.73 7.15 3.12
N PHE A 122 8.61 7.09 2.41
CA PHE A 122 8.48 6.41 1.12
C PHE A 122 8.97 4.95 1.19
N PRO A 123 8.45 4.16 2.16
CA PRO A 123 8.87 2.78 2.28
C PRO A 123 8.57 2.03 1.00
N GLN A 124 9.56 1.27 0.55
CA GLN A 124 9.41 0.29 -0.51
C GLN A 124 9.51 -1.08 0.12
N MET A 125 8.72 -2.01 -0.35
CA MET A 125 8.65 -3.36 0.20
C MET A 125 8.87 -4.39 -0.89
N THR A 126 9.55 -5.48 -0.55
CA THR A 126 9.66 -6.64 -1.43
C THR A 126 9.67 -7.93 -0.60
N LYS A 127 9.33 -9.05 -1.26
CA LYS A 127 9.36 -10.39 -0.67
C LYS A 127 10.52 -11.18 -1.26
N SER A 128 11.27 -11.85 -0.39
CA SER A 128 12.27 -12.84 -0.79
C SER A 128 12.21 -14.04 0.15
N GLY A 129 11.89 -15.21 -0.40
CA GLY A 129 11.62 -16.42 0.41
C GLY A 129 10.48 -16.18 1.40
N SER A 130 10.73 -16.45 2.69
CA SER A 130 9.81 -16.24 3.80
C SER A 130 9.97 -14.86 4.47
N ASN A 131 10.71 -13.93 3.89
CA ASN A 131 10.95 -12.63 4.49
C ASN A 131 10.35 -11.51 3.64
N LEU A 132 9.82 -10.49 4.32
CA LEU A 132 9.55 -9.18 3.78
C LEU A 132 10.72 -8.25 4.12
N PHE A 133 11.15 -7.48 3.15
CA PHE A 133 12.15 -6.42 3.32
C PHE A 133 11.51 -5.07 3.06
N PHE A 134 11.81 -4.12 3.94
CA PHE A 134 11.36 -2.74 3.86
C PHE A 134 12.59 -1.84 3.74
N ALA A 135 12.58 -0.90 2.83
CA ALA A 135 13.61 0.14 2.73
C ALA A 135 12.96 1.52 2.70
N TRP A 136 13.53 2.48 3.42
CA TRP A 136 13.00 3.85 3.49
C TRP A 136 14.10 4.89 3.70
N THR A 137 13.80 6.12 3.36
CA THR A 137 14.67 7.27 3.65
C THR A 137 14.46 7.75 5.08
N ASP A 138 15.53 7.86 5.85
CA ASP A 138 15.54 8.50 7.15
C ASP A 138 16.12 9.91 7.03
N ASP A 139 15.27 10.91 7.13
CA ASP A 139 15.67 12.32 6.96
C ASP A 139 16.55 12.84 8.13
N LYS A 140 16.41 12.26 9.33
CA LYS A 140 17.21 12.67 10.49
C LYS A 140 18.68 12.29 10.33
N THR A 141 18.92 11.07 9.88
CA THR A 141 20.27 10.54 9.69
C THR A 141 20.81 10.72 8.27
N LYS A 142 19.96 11.19 7.33
CA LYS A 142 20.29 11.33 5.90
C LYS A 142 20.77 10.02 5.26
N THR A 143 20.15 8.91 5.67
CA THR A 143 20.51 7.55 5.22
C THR A 143 19.30 6.80 4.69
N ILE A 144 19.57 5.74 3.92
CA ILE A 144 18.59 4.71 3.60
C ILE A 144 18.66 3.65 4.70
N LYS A 145 17.52 3.31 5.29
CA LYS A 145 17.38 2.23 6.26
C LYS A 145 16.66 1.05 5.66
N ILE A 146 16.98 -0.13 6.19
CA ILE A 146 16.33 -1.39 5.82
C ILE A 146 15.89 -2.13 7.09
N ALA A 147 14.76 -2.82 7.02
CA ALA A 147 14.31 -3.79 8.01
C ALA A 147 13.77 -5.04 7.31
N SER A 148 13.81 -6.17 8.00
CA SER A 148 13.20 -7.42 7.53
C SER A 148 12.20 -7.94 8.57
N PHE A 149 11.17 -8.59 8.07
CA PHE A 149 10.13 -9.26 8.86
C PHE A 149 9.98 -10.69 8.33
N SER A 150 10.03 -11.69 9.21
CA SER A 150 9.76 -13.10 8.86
C SER A 150 8.25 -13.33 8.84
N LEU A 151 7.76 -13.91 7.73
CA LEU A 151 6.35 -14.23 7.47
C LEU A 151 5.90 -15.47 8.25
#